data_5e99114b426b5c99e852abe9e603387a
#
_entry.id   5e99114b426b5c99e852abe9e603387a
#
_cell.length_a   1.000
_cell.length_b   1.000
_cell.length_c   1.000
_cell.angle_alpha   90.00
_cell.angle_beta   90.00
_cell.angle_gamma   90.00
#
_symmetry.space_group_name_H-M   'P 1'
#
loop_
_entity.id
_entity.type
_entity.pdbx_description
1 polymer ?
#
loop_
_entity_poly.entity_id
_entity_poly.type
_entity_poly.pdbx_seq_one_letter_code
_entity_poly.pdbx_strand_id
1 'polypeptide(L)'
;MNEERKKALQTLKIAKGQVEASIKMIEEDRYCIDISNQILASQSLLKKADILIIKQHMKHCVKESFENNNEDEKIDEVIKLLTKMIGK
;
A
#
# COMPACT_ATOMS: atom_id res chain seq x y z
N MET A 1 -11.23 -14.08 -3.30
CA MET A 1 -10.33 -12.91 -3.26
C MET A 1 -9.85 -12.61 -4.67
N ASN A 2 -9.97 -11.36 -5.12
CA ASN A 2 -9.55 -11.01 -6.48
C ASN A 2 -8.02 -10.92 -6.60
N GLU A 3 -7.54 -10.76 -7.82
CA GLU A 3 -6.12 -10.80 -8.13
C GLU A 3 -5.34 -9.68 -7.44
N GLU A 4 -5.87 -8.46 -7.46
CA GLU A 4 -5.21 -7.33 -6.82
C GLU A 4 -5.10 -7.51 -5.30
N ARG A 5 -6.14 -8.05 -4.67
CA ARG A 5 -6.09 -8.32 -3.23
C ARG A 5 -5.09 -9.41 -2.88
N LYS A 6 -5.00 -10.45 -3.71
CA LYS A 6 -4.01 -11.50 -3.51
C LYS A 6 -2.60 -10.95 -3.58
N LYS A 7 -2.33 -10.12 -4.59
CA LYS A 7 -1.01 -9.50 -4.76
C LYS A 7 -0.70 -8.55 -3.62
N ALA A 8 -1.69 -7.77 -3.18
CA ALA A 8 -1.52 -6.85 -2.05
C ALA A 8 -1.19 -7.62 -0.77
N LEU A 9 -1.91 -8.70 -0.51
CA LEU A 9 -1.67 -9.54 0.66
C LEU A 9 -0.24 -10.10 0.64
N GLN A 10 0.18 -10.64 -0.50
CA GLN A 10 1.53 -11.16 -0.66
C GLN A 10 2.58 -10.09 -0.45
N THR A 11 2.38 -8.91 -1.03
CA THR A 11 3.28 -7.78 -0.90
C THR A 11 3.39 -7.35 0.56
N LEU A 12 2.28 -7.32 1.30
CA LEU A 12 2.29 -6.99 2.72
C LEU A 12 3.02 -8.03 3.56
N LYS A 13 2.91 -9.31 3.21
CA LYS A 13 3.66 -10.36 3.90
C LYS A 13 5.16 -10.19 3.70
N ILE A 14 5.57 -9.80 2.49
CA ILE A 14 6.98 -9.50 2.21
C ILE A 14 7.41 -8.27 3.00
N ALA A 15 6.58 -7.22 3.03
CA ALA A 15 6.87 -6.00 3.78
C ALA A 15 7.02 -6.31 5.28
N LYS A 16 6.19 -7.20 5.81
CA LYS A 16 6.30 -7.62 7.21
C LYS A 16 7.69 -8.19 7.50
N GLY A 17 8.18 -9.07 6.61
CA GLY A 17 9.52 -9.63 6.76
C GLY A 17 10.60 -8.57 6.67
N GLN A 18 10.44 -7.57 5.80
CA GLN A 18 11.38 -6.46 5.69
C GLN A 18 11.40 -5.60 6.94
N VAL A 19 10.23 -5.36 7.54
CA VAL A 19 10.14 -4.63 8.80
C VAL A 19 10.82 -5.41 9.93
N GLU A 20 10.58 -6.71 10.00
CA GLU A 20 11.25 -7.56 10.99
C GLU A 20 12.76 -7.53 10.84
N ALA A 21 13.24 -7.52 9.59
CA ALA A 21 14.69 -7.40 9.31
C ALA A 21 15.25 -6.07 9.83
N SER A 22 14.50 -4.97 9.66
CA SER A 22 14.91 -3.66 10.17
C SER A 22 15.04 -3.67 11.70
N ILE A 23 14.08 -4.30 12.36
CA ILE A 23 14.10 -4.43 13.83
C ILE A 23 15.35 -5.19 14.27
N LYS A 24 15.62 -6.30 13.61
CA LYS A 24 16.80 -7.12 13.94
C LYS A 24 18.09 -6.36 13.70
N MET A 25 18.17 -5.57 12.63
CA MET A 25 19.35 -4.76 12.34
C MET A 25 19.62 -3.74 13.44
N ILE A 26 18.57 -3.13 13.99
CA ILE A 26 18.71 -2.20 15.12
C ILE A 26 19.23 -2.95 16.36
N GLU A 27 18.66 -4.11 16.63
CA GLU A 27 19.07 -4.92 17.78
C GLU A 27 20.51 -5.39 17.68
N GLU A 28 21.02 -5.56 16.47
CA GLU A 28 22.39 -6.01 16.21
C GLU A 28 23.37 -4.84 16.01
N ASP A 29 22.91 -3.62 16.27
CA ASP A 29 23.74 -2.41 16.12
C ASP A 29 24.36 -2.27 14.72
N ARG A 30 23.57 -2.59 13.70
CA ARG A 30 24.03 -2.46 12.31
C ARG A 30 24.19 -0.97 11.96
N TYR A 31 24.89 -0.73 10.87
CA TYR A 31 25.17 0.62 10.40
C TYR A 31 23.88 1.37 10.06
N CYS A 32 23.78 2.64 10.51
CA CYS A 32 22.56 3.46 10.36
C CYS A 32 22.05 3.54 8.92
N ILE A 33 22.94 3.70 7.95
CA ILE A 33 22.55 3.86 6.56
C ILE A 33 21.97 2.57 6.01
N ASP A 34 22.49 1.41 6.42
CA ASP A 34 21.95 0.12 6.02
C ASP A 34 20.54 -0.08 6.58
N ILE A 35 20.33 0.31 7.82
CA ILE A 35 19.01 0.26 8.47
C ILE A 35 18.03 1.16 7.72
N SER A 36 18.46 2.38 7.41
CA SER A 36 17.63 3.34 6.68
C SER A 36 17.21 2.78 5.31
N ASN A 37 18.15 2.18 4.59
CA ASN A 37 17.86 1.59 3.29
C ASN A 37 16.85 0.44 3.41
N GLN A 38 16.94 -0.34 4.48
CA GLN A 38 16.00 -1.43 4.73
C GLN A 38 14.59 -0.88 5.01
N ILE A 39 14.51 0.20 5.76
CA ILE A 39 13.23 0.87 6.04
C ILE A 39 12.62 1.43 4.76
N LEU A 40 13.44 2.05 3.91
CA LEU A 40 12.98 2.57 2.62
C LEU A 40 12.42 1.46 1.73
N ALA A 41 13.07 0.29 1.74
CA ALA A 41 12.57 -0.86 1.01
C ALA A 41 11.19 -1.29 1.51
N SER A 42 10.98 -1.28 2.83
CA SER A 42 9.67 -1.59 3.42
C SER A 42 8.60 -0.58 2.99
N GLN A 43 8.94 0.70 2.97
CA GLN A 43 8.02 1.75 2.54
C GLN A 43 7.58 1.55 1.09
N SER A 44 8.51 1.18 0.22
CA SER A 44 8.21 0.93 -1.19
C SER A 44 7.22 -0.22 -1.36
N LEU A 45 7.38 -1.28 -0.59
CA LEU A 45 6.45 -2.41 -0.62
C LEU A 45 5.08 -2.02 -0.08
N LEU A 46 5.03 -1.23 0.98
CA LEU A 46 3.76 -0.76 1.54
C LEU A 46 3.00 0.11 0.54
N LYS A 47 3.71 1.01 -0.17
CA LYS A 47 3.10 1.83 -1.22
C LYS A 47 2.54 0.95 -2.35
N LYS A 48 3.29 -0.06 -2.75
CA LYS A 48 2.86 -0.97 -3.80
C LYS A 48 1.57 -1.69 -3.40
N ALA A 49 1.50 -2.20 -2.18
CA ALA A 49 0.31 -2.87 -1.68
C ALA A 49 -0.89 -1.92 -1.65
N ASP A 50 -0.66 -0.69 -1.20
CA ASP A 50 -1.69 0.33 -1.13
C ASP A 50 -2.27 0.64 -2.51
N ILE A 51 -1.40 0.80 -3.50
CA ILE A 51 -1.82 1.04 -4.89
C ILE A 51 -2.68 -0.13 -5.42
N LEU A 52 -2.29 -1.37 -5.10
CA LEU A 52 -3.06 -2.53 -5.51
C LEU A 52 -4.47 -2.54 -4.89
N ILE A 53 -4.59 -2.13 -3.63
CA ILE A 53 -5.88 -2.04 -2.96
C ILE A 53 -6.75 -0.96 -3.59
N ILE A 54 -6.17 0.21 -3.88
CA ILE A 54 -6.89 1.29 -4.54
C ILE A 54 -7.35 0.87 -5.94
N LYS A 55 -6.48 0.18 -6.68
CA LYS A 55 -6.81 -0.32 -8.01
C LYS A 55 -7.99 -1.28 -7.96
N GLN A 56 -8.01 -2.18 -6.99
CA GLN A 56 -9.13 -3.08 -6.77
C GLN A 56 -10.41 -2.33 -6.43
N HIS A 57 -10.29 -1.30 -5.59
CA HIS A 57 -11.41 -0.45 -5.22
C HIS A 57 -12.03 0.21 -6.45
N MET A 58 -11.20 0.76 -7.32
CA MET A 58 -11.68 1.41 -8.54
C MET A 58 -12.40 0.42 -9.46
N LYS A 59 -11.86 -0.78 -9.60
CA LYS A 59 -12.48 -1.80 -10.46
C LYS A 59 -13.86 -2.24 -9.98
N HIS A 60 -14.02 -2.36 -8.66
CA HIS A 60 -15.27 -2.84 -8.07
C HIS A 60 -16.22 -1.72 -7.69
N CYS A 61 -15.78 -0.83 -6.83
CA CYS A 61 -16.66 0.15 -6.23
C CYS A 61 -17.07 1.26 -7.19
N VAL A 62 -16.15 1.70 -8.05
CA VAL A 62 -16.46 2.73 -9.03
C VAL A 62 -17.40 2.17 -10.08
N LYS A 63 -17.16 0.95 -10.54
CA LYS A 63 -18.04 0.28 -11.50
C LYS A 63 -19.45 0.16 -10.95
N GLU A 64 -19.61 -0.28 -9.71
CA GLU A 64 -20.90 -0.35 -9.04
C GLU A 64 -21.57 1.02 -8.96
N SER A 65 -20.78 2.06 -8.70
CA SER A 65 -21.30 3.40 -8.54
C SER A 65 -21.87 3.97 -9.84
N PHE A 66 -21.31 3.58 -10.99
CA PHE A 66 -21.90 3.95 -12.28
C PHE A 66 -23.27 3.34 -12.45
N GLU A 67 -23.46 2.12 -11.98
CA GLU A 67 -24.77 1.46 -12.04
C GLU A 67 -25.76 2.10 -11.08
N ASN A 68 -25.30 2.69 -9.99
CA ASN A 68 -26.13 3.30 -8.96
C ASN A 68 -26.13 4.82 -8.97
N ASN A 69 -25.54 5.44 -9.99
CA ASN A 69 -25.48 6.90 -10.17
C ASN A 69 -24.81 7.66 -9.01
N ASN A 70 -23.81 7.07 -8.40
CA ASN A 70 -23.03 7.76 -7.35
C ASN A 70 -21.54 7.76 -7.65
N GLU A 71 -21.20 7.79 -8.94
CA GLU A 71 -19.82 7.75 -9.42
C GLU A 71 -18.97 8.94 -8.95
N ASP A 72 -19.55 10.13 -8.89
CA ASP A 72 -18.82 11.34 -8.47
C ASP A 72 -18.34 11.21 -7.02
N GLU A 73 -19.21 10.69 -6.16
CA GLU A 73 -18.89 10.47 -4.76
C GLU A 73 -17.73 9.47 -4.60
N LYS A 74 -17.75 8.40 -5.39
CA LYS A 74 -16.71 7.37 -5.33
C LYS A 74 -15.39 7.86 -5.90
N ILE A 75 -15.41 8.67 -6.93
CA ILE A 75 -14.22 9.28 -7.51
C ILE A 75 -13.58 10.23 -6.50
N ASP A 76 -14.39 11.06 -5.83
CA ASP A 76 -13.89 11.97 -4.79
C ASP A 76 -13.21 11.19 -3.66
N GLU A 77 -13.78 10.07 -3.27
CA GLU A 77 -13.23 9.19 -2.25
C GLU A 77 -11.83 8.72 -2.62
N VAL A 78 -11.65 8.28 -3.87
CA VAL A 78 -10.35 7.84 -4.37
C VAL A 78 -9.35 8.99 -4.42
N ILE A 79 -9.78 10.16 -4.88
CA ILE A 79 -8.93 11.35 -4.92
C ILE A 79 -8.41 11.70 -3.53
N LYS A 80 -9.26 11.65 -2.52
CA LYS A 80 -8.86 11.91 -1.13
C LYS A 80 -7.80 10.93 -0.66
N LEU A 81 -7.97 9.65 -0.99
CA LEU A 81 -6.98 8.63 -0.65
C LEU A 81 -5.63 8.89 -1.33
N LEU A 82 -5.66 9.21 -2.62
CA LEU A 82 -4.44 9.50 -3.37
C LEU A 82 -3.71 10.70 -2.80
N THR A 83 -4.45 11.72 -2.39
CA THR A 83 -3.89 12.91 -1.78
C THR A 83 -3.14 12.56 -0.49
N LYS A 84 -3.71 11.69 0.34
CA LYS A 84 -3.05 11.22 1.56
C LYS A 84 -1.79 10.44 1.28
N MET A 85 -1.81 9.61 0.24
CA MET A 85 -0.65 8.79 -0.14
C MET A 85 0.55 9.62 -0.60
N ILE A 86 0.27 10.68 -1.35
CA ILE A 86 1.32 11.55 -1.86
C ILE A 86 2.00 12.29 -0.71
N GLY A 87 1.31 12.45 0.36
CA GLY A 87 1.89 12.94 1.57
C GLY A 87 1.49 14.37 1.88
N LYS A 88 1.26 14.60 3.09
CA LYS A 88 0.95 15.93 3.63
C LYS A 88 -0.41 16.43 3.22
#